data_0f1ce0308feeaa25e8cc163ff4f555cd
#
_entry.id   0f1ce0308feeaa25e8cc163ff4f555cd
#
_cell.length_a   1.000
_cell.length_b   1.000
_cell.length_c   1.000
_cell.angle_alpha   90.00
_cell.angle_beta   90.00
_cell.angle_gamma   90.00
#
_symmetry.space_group_name_H-M   'P 1'
#
loop_
_entity.id
_entity.type
_entity.pdbx_description
1 polymer ?
#
loop_
_entity_poly.entity_id
_entity_poly.type
_entity_poly.pdbx_seq_one_letter_code
_entity_poly.pdbx_strand_id
1 'polypeptide(L)'
;MSKGRHLILDLYGCDPGILDDYDELMRLLEAALNMAGAIVLRIFGEKFEPQGVTLLALLAESHASIHTWPELGYCAIDLYTCGEATSTDKAAEFLTYKLGSTNQVKKDLVRDPDGNQ
;
A
#
# COMPACT_ATOMS: atom_id res chain seq x y z
N MET A 1 -12.56 11.78 -17.80
CA MET A 1 -11.84 10.70 -17.07
C MET A 1 -11.88 10.98 -15.58
N SER A 2 -11.96 9.92 -14.80
CA SER A 2 -11.92 10.04 -13.35
C SER A 2 -10.56 10.54 -12.89
N LYS A 3 -10.57 11.32 -11.81
CA LYS A 3 -9.33 11.75 -11.18
C LYS A 3 -8.68 10.58 -10.45
N GLY A 4 -7.36 10.53 -10.49
CA GLY A 4 -6.61 9.58 -9.70
C GLY A 4 -6.31 10.15 -8.34
N ARG A 5 -6.24 9.26 -7.35
CA ARG A 5 -5.79 9.63 -6.01
C ARG A 5 -4.55 8.81 -5.67
N HIS A 6 -3.52 9.50 -5.23
CA HIS A 6 -2.28 8.86 -4.83
C HIS A 6 -2.07 9.10 -3.34
N LEU A 7 -2.25 8.05 -2.56
CA LEU A 7 -2.02 8.09 -1.13
C LEU A 7 -0.61 7.58 -0.86
N ILE A 8 0.18 8.42 -0.22
CA ILE A 8 1.54 8.07 0.21
C ILE A 8 1.48 7.89 1.72
N LEU A 9 1.85 6.71 2.20
CA LEU A 9 1.72 6.33 3.60
C LEU A 9 3.04 5.81 4.12
N ASP A 10 3.57 6.47 5.14
CA ASP A 10 4.74 6.00 5.87
C ASP A 10 4.30 5.52 7.24
N LEU A 11 4.58 4.25 7.53
CA LEU A 11 4.22 3.63 8.81
C LEU A 11 5.48 3.36 9.62
N TYR A 12 5.44 3.73 10.88
CA TYR A 12 6.55 3.58 11.82
C TYR A 12 6.12 2.72 13.01
N GLY A 13 7.08 2.09 13.66
CA GLY A 13 6.81 1.24 14.81
C GLY A 13 6.05 -0.03 14.46
N CYS A 14 6.17 -0.48 13.22
CA CYS A 14 5.51 -1.70 12.76
C CYS A 14 6.18 -2.94 13.36
N ASP A 15 5.44 -4.04 13.39
CA ASP A 15 5.94 -5.34 13.84
C ASP A 15 7.01 -5.85 12.88
N PRO A 16 8.28 -5.97 13.31
CA PRO A 16 9.37 -6.39 12.42
C PRO A 16 9.17 -7.77 11.81
N GLY A 17 8.54 -8.68 12.57
CA GLY A 17 8.28 -10.03 12.08
C GLY A 17 7.33 -10.04 10.90
N ILE A 18 6.29 -9.22 10.96
CA ILE A 18 5.35 -9.09 9.84
C ILE A 18 6.02 -8.41 8.65
N LEU A 19 6.84 -7.39 8.90
CA LEU A 19 7.51 -6.65 7.83
C LEU A 19 8.50 -7.51 7.04
N ASP A 20 8.95 -8.62 7.61
CA ASP A 20 9.89 -9.54 6.95
C ASP A 20 9.21 -10.80 6.42
N ASP A 21 7.88 -10.87 6.52
CA ASP A 21 7.11 -12.04 6.13
C ASP A 21 6.43 -11.80 4.78
N TYR A 22 7.07 -12.27 3.72
CA TYR A 22 6.58 -12.08 2.35
C TYR A 22 5.15 -12.58 2.16
N ASP A 23 4.87 -13.79 2.62
CA ASP A 23 3.54 -14.40 2.40
C ASP A 23 2.46 -13.66 3.18
N GLU A 24 2.74 -13.24 4.41
CA GLU A 24 1.80 -12.47 5.21
C GLU A 24 1.53 -11.11 4.59
N LEU A 25 2.58 -10.41 4.15
CA LEU A 25 2.44 -9.11 3.50
C LEU A 25 1.64 -9.23 2.21
N MET A 26 1.85 -10.30 1.45
CA MET A 26 1.10 -10.56 0.22
C MET A 26 -0.39 -10.68 0.52
N ARG A 27 -0.75 -11.46 1.56
CA ARG A 27 -2.16 -11.63 1.96
C ARG A 27 -2.77 -10.32 2.46
N LEU A 28 -2.01 -9.56 3.25
CA LEU A 28 -2.51 -8.29 3.79
C LEU A 28 -2.74 -7.26 2.68
N LEU A 29 -1.81 -7.17 1.73
CA LEU A 29 -1.97 -6.24 0.61
C LEU A 29 -3.18 -6.61 -0.24
N GLU A 30 -3.34 -7.89 -0.57
CA GLU A 30 -4.49 -8.35 -1.34
C GLU A 30 -5.80 -8.05 -0.62
N ALA A 31 -5.86 -8.34 0.68
CA ALA A 31 -7.05 -8.08 1.48
C ALA A 31 -7.37 -6.58 1.53
N ALA A 32 -6.35 -5.74 1.71
CA ALA A 32 -6.52 -4.29 1.75
C ALA A 32 -7.08 -3.76 0.43
N LEU A 33 -6.53 -4.24 -0.69
CA LEU A 33 -6.96 -3.80 -2.02
C LEU A 33 -8.38 -4.27 -2.33
N ASN A 34 -8.73 -5.50 -1.96
CA ASN A 34 -10.09 -6.01 -2.13
C ASN A 34 -11.08 -5.19 -1.29
N MET A 35 -10.71 -4.86 -0.07
CA MET A 35 -11.53 -4.04 0.83
C MET A 35 -11.75 -2.64 0.26
N ALA A 36 -10.74 -2.11 -0.43
CA ALA A 36 -10.84 -0.80 -1.07
C ALA A 36 -11.67 -0.82 -2.36
N GLY A 37 -12.03 -2.01 -2.85
CA GLY A 37 -12.78 -2.14 -4.10
C GLY A 37 -11.92 -2.09 -5.35
N ALA A 38 -10.61 -2.25 -5.22
CA ALA A 38 -9.71 -2.26 -6.36
C ALA A 38 -9.77 -3.59 -7.10
N ILE A 39 -9.58 -3.54 -8.40
CA ILE A 39 -9.49 -4.76 -9.22
C ILE A 39 -8.02 -5.12 -9.35
N VAL A 40 -7.63 -6.20 -8.66
CA VAL A 40 -6.24 -6.64 -8.64
C VAL A 40 -5.98 -7.55 -9.84
N LEU A 41 -5.06 -7.13 -10.71
CA LEU A 41 -4.67 -7.92 -11.87
C LEU A 41 -3.49 -8.85 -11.55
N ARG A 42 -2.55 -8.37 -10.75
CA ARG A 42 -1.36 -9.13 -10.39
C ARG A 42 -0.67 -8.54 -9.19
N ILE A 43 -0.15 -9.39 -8.31
CA ILE A 43 0.72 -8.98 -7.21
C ILE A 43 1.98 -9.83 -7.29
N PHE A 44 3.13 -9.19 -7.18
CA PHE A 44 4.42 -9.89 -7.16
C PHE A 44 5.42 -9.06 -6.37
N GLY A 45 6.53 -9.67 -6.04
CA GLY A 45 7.54 -8.94 -5.29
C GLY A 45 8.79 -9.77 -5.05
N GLU A 46 9.57 -9.30 -4.08
CA GLU A 46 10.87 -9.87 -3.76
C GLU A 46 11.08 -9.88 -2.26
N LYS A 47 11.61 -10.99 -1.75
CA LYS A 47 12.10 -11.08 -0.38
C LYS A 47 13.60 -10.87 -0.41
N PHE A 48 14.08 -9.84 0.27
CA PHE A 48 15.52 -9.51 0.27
C PHE A 48 16.26 -10.18 1.41
N GLU A 49 17.54 -10.47 1.17
CA GLU A 49 18.45 -10.96 2.19
C GLU A 49 19.38 -9.83 2.61
N PRO A 50 19.63 -9.62 3.92
CA PRO A 50 19.19 -10.45 5.04
C PRO A 50 17.76 -10.21 5.48
N GLN A 51 17.11 -9.12 5.02
CA GLN A 51 15.74 -8.82 5.42
C GLN A 51 15.13 -7.78 4.48
N GLY A 52 13.80 -7.65 4.56
CA GLY A 52 13.06 -6.69 3.78
C GLY A 52 12.25 -7.32 2.66
N VAL A 53 11.15 -6.66 2.32
CA VAL A 53 10.23 -7.13 1.29
C VAL A 53 9.77 -5.95 0.45
N THR A 54 9.69 -6.15 -0.85
CA THR A 54 9.00 -5.22 -1.76
C THR A 54 7.89 -5.97 -2.47
N LEU A 55 6.69 -5.40 -2.47
CA LEU A 55 5.55 -5.91 -3.21
C LEU A 55 5.02 -4.85 -4.14
N LEU A 56 4.60 -5.27 -5.33
CA LEU A 56 3.97 -4.41 -6.33
C LEU A 56 2.65 -5.06 -6.74
N ALA A 57 1.60 -4.27 -6.76
CA ALA A 57 0.29 -4.72 -7.23
C ALA A 57 -0.09 -3.93 -8.46
N LEU A 58 -0.35 -4.64 -9.55
CA LEU A 58 -0.92 -4.04 -10.75
C LEU A 58 -2.43 -4.10 -10.61
N LEU A 59 -3.06 -2.95 -10.66
CA LEU A 59 -4.51 -2.83 -10.57
C LEU A 59 -5.06 -2.37 -11.92
N ALA A 60 -6.35 -2.56 -12.15
CA ALA A 60 -6.97 -1.99 -13.33
C ALA A 60 -6.83 -0.46 -13.25
N GLU A 61 -6.05 0.11 -14.18
CA GLU A 61 -5.76 1.54 -14.34
C GLU A 61 -4.94 2.18 -13.21
N SER A 62 -4.28 1.36 -12.35
CA SER A 62 -3.55 1.92 -11.21
C SER A 62 -2.58 0.91 -10.62
N HIS A 63 -2.03 1.23 -9.44
CA HIS A 63 -1.08 0.32 -8.78
C HIS A 63 -1.00 0.61 -7.29
N ALA A 64 -0.37 -0.33 -6.57
CA ALA A 64 -0.03 -0.18 -5.17
C ALA A 64 1.35 -0.80 -4.94
N SER A 65 2.06 -0.31 -3.93
CA SER A 65 3.36 -0.86 -3.57
C SER A 65 3.58 -0.84 -2.07
N ILE A 66 4.38 -1.81 -1.60
CA ILE A 66 4.84 -1.87 -0.22
C ILE A 66 6.34 -2.11 -0.23
N HIS A 67 7.07 -1.33 0.55
CA HIS A 67 8.50 -1.53 0.79
C HIS A 67 8.72 -1.58 2.28
N THR A 68 9.43 -2.59 2.78
CA THR A 68 9.62 -2.72 4.21
C THR A 68 11.10 -2.68 4.61
N TRP A 69 11.32 -2.12 5.80
CA TRP A 69 12.62 -2.10 6.50
C TRP A 69 12.37 -2.64 7.90
N PRO A 70 12.36 -3.98 8.06
CA PRO A 70 12.06 -4.60 9.36
C PRO A 70 12.95 -4.10 10.49
N GLU A 71 14.23 -3.86 10.19
CA GLU A 71 15.20 -3.38 11.19
C GLU A 71 14.86 -2.00 11.75
N LEU A 72 14.06 -1.22 11.01
CA LEU A 72 13.65 0.12 11.42
C LEU A 72 12.19 0.16 11.87
N GLY A 73 11.46 -0.95 11.72
CA GLY A 73 10.01 -0.96 11.94
C GLY A 73 9.27 -0.06 10.95
N TYR A 74 9.84 0.19 9.78
CA TYR A 74 9.35 1.15 8.81
C TYR A 74 8.79 0.47 7.57
N CYS A 75 7.65 0.98 7.10
CA CYS A 75 7.00 0.49 5.89
C CYS A 75 6.54 1.67 5.06
N ALA A 76 6.95 1.71 3.79
CA ALA A 76 6.53 2.73 2.84
C ALA A 76 5.47 2.13 1.91
N ILE A 77 4.31 2.78 1.85
CA ILE A 77 3.18 2.28 1.08
C ILE A 77 2.71 3.36 0.11
N ASP A 78 2.47 2.96 -1.14
CA ASP A 78 1.85 3.80 -2.16
C ASP A 78 0.57 3.13 -2.62
N LEU A 79 -0.53 3.89 -2.62
CA LEU A 79 -1.82 3.42 -3.11
C LEU A 79 -2.30 4.45 -4.14
N TYR A 80 -2.15 4.10 -5.41
CA TYR A 80 -2.62 4.96 -6.49
C TYR A 80 -3.81 4.31 -7.16
N THR A 81 -4.97 4.93 -7.05
CA THR A 81 -6.22 4.41 -7.59
C THR A 81 -6.91 5.44 -8.45
N CYS A 82 -7.72 4.96 -9.38
CA CYS A 82 -8.52 5.80 -10.25
C CYS A 82 -9.99 5.45 -10.06
N GLY A 83 -10.84 6.48 -10.12
CA GLY A 83 -12.28 6.29 -10.05
C GLY A 83 -12.83 6.48 -8.64
N GLU A 84 -14.13 6.69 -8.58
CA GLU A 84 -14.83 6.99 -7.33
C GLU A 84 -15.21 5.74 -6.55
N ALA A 85 -15.15 4.58 -7.21
CA ALA A 85 -15.56 3.32 -6.58
C ALA A 85 -14.53 2.76 -5.62
N THR A 86 -13.29 3.26 -5.65
CA THR A 86 -12.22 2.76 -4.78
C THR A 86 -12.05 3.65 -3.55
N SER A 87 -11.63 3.05 -2.44
CA SER A 87 -11.37 3.76 -1.19
C SER A 87 -9.99 3.43 -0.66
N THR A 88 -9.02 4.31 -0.95
CA THR A 88 -7.67 4.15 -0.44
C THR A 88 -7.61 4.28 1.08
N ASP A 89 -8.53 5.05 1.67
CA ASP A 89 -8.55 5.23 3.12
C ASP A 89 -8.82 3.93 3.87
N LYS A 90 -9.73 3.10 3.36
CA LYS A 90 -10.01 1.79 3.98
C LYS A 90 -8.79 0.89 3.93
N ALA A 91 -8.09 0.86 2.79
CA ALA A 91 -6.87 0.07 2.65
C ALA A 91 -5.78 0.58 3.60
N ALA A 92 -5.61 1.90 3.69
CA ALA A 92 -4.61 2.50 4.57
C ALA A 92 -4.88 2.18 6.04
N GLU A 93 -6.13 2.30 6.49
CA GLU A 93 -6.51 1.99 7.87
C GLU A 93 -6.26 0.52 8.19
N PHE A 94 -6.65 -0.35 7.28
CA PHE A 94 -6.47 -1.80 7.46
C PHE A 94 -4.99 -2.14 7.59
N LEU A 95 -4.14 -1.63 6.68
CA LEU A 95 -2.71 -1.92 6.71
C LEU A 95 -2.03 -1.33 7.95
N THR A 96 -2.40 -0.11 8.33
CA THR A 96 -1.86 0.53 9.53
C THR A 96 -2.11 -0.34 10.76
N TYR A 97 -3.35 -0.84 10.90
CA TYR A 97 -3.72 -1.68 12.02
C TYR A 97 -3.01 -3.05 11.98
N LYS A 98 -3.06 -3.71 10.83
CA LYS A 98 -2.51 -5.07 10.70
C LYS A 98 -1.00 -5.12 10.85
N LEU A 99 -0.29 -4.07 10.43
CA LEU A 99 1.16 -3.99 10.56
C LEU A 99 1.60 -3.52 11.96
N GLY A 100 0.65 -3.17 12.81
CA GLY A 100 0.93 -2.76 14.18
C GLY A 100 1.61 -1.40 14.29
N SER A 101 1.39 -0.52 13.31
CA SER A 101 2.04 0.78 13.30
C SER A 101 1.62 1.65 14.49
N THR A 102 2.59 2.31 15.10
CA THR A 102 2.36 3.21 16.23
C THR A 102 2.37 4.68 15.83
N ASN A 103 2.85 4.98 14.62
CA ASN A 103 2.90 6.35 14.13
C ASN A 103 2.85 6.33 12.61
N GLN A 104 2.11 7.27 12.02
CA GLN A 104 1.96 7.31 10.56
C GLN A 104 2.06 8.73 10.04
N VAL A 105 2.57 8.86 8.80
CA VAL A 105 2.54 10.09 8.02
C VAL A 105 1.81 9.76 6.72
N LYS A 106 0.78 10.54 6.42
CA LYS A 106 -0.07 10.30 5.25
C LYS A 106 -0.13 11.56 4.40
N LYS A 107 0.08 11.39 3.10
CA LYS A 107 -0.07 12.46 2.11
C LYS A 107 -1.02 11.98 1.02
N ASP A 108 -1.94 12.84 0.66
CA ASP A 108 -3.01 12.53 -0.28
C ASP A 108 -2.91 13.49 -1.46
N LEU A 109 -2.64 12.96 -2.65
CA LEU A 109 -2.43 13.75 -3.86
C LEU A 109 -3.50 13.42 -4.87
N VAL A 110 -4.04 14.46 -5.52
CA VAL A 110 -4.96 14.30 -6.63
C VAL A 110 -4.18 14.34 -7.94
N ARG A 111 -4.42 13.36 -8.80
CA ARG A 111 -3.83 13.29 -10.13
C ARG A 111 -4.96 13.48 -11.13
N ASP A 112 -5.02 14.68 -11.73
CA ASP A 112 -6.12 15.03 -12.62
C ASP A 112 -5.68 14.97 -14.08
N PRO A 113 -6.26 14.07 -14.90
CA PRO A 113 -5.89 13.97 -16.31
C PRO A 113 -6.26 15.22 -17.11
N ASP A 114 -7.18 16.06 -16.59
CA ASP A 114 -7.59 17.28 -17.24
C ASP A 114 -6.74 18.49 -16.85
N GLY A 115 -5.72 18.29 -15.99
CA GLY A 115 -4.80 19.35 -15.63
C GLY A 115 -5.28 20.33 -14.57
N ASN A 116 -6.34 20.00 -13.84
CA ASN A 116 -6.94 20.87 -12.83
C ASN A 116 -6.54 20.46 -11.40
N GLN A 117 -5.24 20.32 -11.19
CA GLN A 117 -4.72 19.91 -9.87
C GLN A 117 -4.55 21.07 -8.92
#